data_7dc81fbb3a0fe2801ca13ac9866f0ff4
#
_entry.id   7dc81fbb3a0fe2801ca13ac9866f0ff4
#
_cell.length_a   1.000
_cell.length_b   1.000
_cell.length_c   1.000
_cell.angle_alpha   90.00
_cell.angle_beta   90.00
_cell.angle_gamma   90.00
#
_symmetry.space_group_name_H-M   'P 1'
#
loop_
_entity.id
_entity.type
_entity.pdbx_description
1 polymer ?
#
loop_
_entity_poly.entity_id
_entity_poly.type
_entity_poly.pdbx_seq_one_letter_code
_entity_poly.pdbx_strand_id
1 'polypeptide(L)'
;MSKLHFTTKHANEATVKRDWYVVDGTNQTVGRMCARIAAILRGKNKPYYTPHVDCGDFIVVINADKVTFSGNKLEEKIYINFSGYPGGKKEEIAKDLLKRRPDAVIERAIKGMLPKNRLGRKMYKKLFVYAGTQHPHTAQQPKTLTF
;
A
#
# COMPACT_ATOMS: atom_id res chain seq x y z
N MET A 1 -0.69 -4.86 -47.26
CA MET A 1 -1.49 -5.46 -46.18
C MET A 1 -0.73 -5.32 -44.86
N SER A 2 -1.13 -4.39 -44.00
CA SER A 2 -0.50 -4.19 -42.69
C SER A 2 -0.91 -5.33 -41.77
N LYS A 3 0.03 -6.15 -41.36
CA LYS A 3 -0.20 -7.21 -40.36
C LYS A 3 -0.42 -6.54 -39.00
N LEU A 4 -1.66 -6.33 -38.61
CA LEU A 4 -2.07 -5.94 -37.26
C LEU A 4 -1.82 -7.12 -36.27
N HIS A 5 -0.58 -7.49 -36.04
CA HIS A 5 -0.20 -8.42 -35.00
C HIS A 5 0.11 -7.64 -33.72
N PHE A 6 -0.91 -7.44 -32.88
CA PHE A 6 -0.70 -7.00 -31.50
C PHE A 6 -0.20 -8.19 -30.68
N THR A 7 1.11 -8.26 -30.50
CA THR A 7 1.69 -9.24 -29.58
C THR A 7 1.56 -8.68 -28.16
N THR A 8 0.75 -9.32 -27.33
CA THR A 8 0.64 -8.97 -25.90
C THR A 8 1.98 -9.25 -25.22
N LYS A 9 2.59 -8.20 -24.68
CA LYS A 9 3.85 -8.32 -23.94
C LYS A 9 3.55 -8.77 -22.51
N HIS A 10 4.05 -9.94 -22.13
CA HIS A 10 4.02 -10.41 -20.75
C HIS A 10 5.29 -9.98 -20.02
N ALA A 11 5.13 -9.60 -18.73
CA ALA A 11 6.26 -9.26 -17.88
C ALA A 11 6.96 -10.51 -17.36
N ASN A 12 8.29 -10.48 -17.34
CA ASN A 12 9.15 -11.46 -16.66
C ASN A 12 9.93 -10.73 -15.54
N GLU A 13 10.40 -11.46 -14.54
CA GLU A 13 11.19 -10.86 -13.45
C GLU A 13 12.40 -10.03 -13.94
N ALA A 14 13.02 -10.45 -15.05
CA ALA A 14 14.15 -9.76 -15.68
C ALA A 14 13.75 -8.49 -16.44
N THR A 15 12.51 -8.39 -16.93
CA THR A 15 12.06 -7.26 -17.77
C THR A 15 11.31 -6.19 -16.99
N VAL A 16 10.91 -6.49 -15.75
CA VAL A 16 10.15 -5.55 -14.91
C VAL A 16 11.05 -4.43 -14.41
N LYS A 17 10.74 -3.19 -14.81
CA LYS A 17 11.32 -1.99 -14.21
C LYS A 17 10.49 -1.58 -12.99
N ARG A 18 11.16 -1.30 -11.88
CA ARG A 18 10.53 -0.88 -10.61
C ARG A 18 11.02 0.50 -10.26
N ASP A 19 10.08 1.43 -10.12
CA ASP A 19 10.34 2.80 -9.69
C ASP A 19 10.05 2.94 -8.19
N TRP A 20 10.57 4.03 -7.61
CA TRP A 20 10.29 4.43 -6.25
C TRP A 20 9.40 5.65 -6.24
N TYR A 21 8.37 5.62 -5.42
CA TYR A 21 7.42 6.72 -5.24
C TYR A 21 7.30 7.11 -3.77
N VAL A 22 7.19 8.41 -3.53
CA VAL A 22 6.82 8.96 -2.23
C VAL A 22 5.41 9.52 -2.30
N VAL A 23 4.61 9.23 -1.28
CA VAL A 23 3.22 9.68 -1.14
C VAL A 23 3.08 10.40 0.18
N ASP A 24 2.56 11.61 0.16
CA ASP A 24 2.23 12.35 1.37
C ASP A 24 0.82 11.99 1.85
N GLY A 25 0.72 11.52 3.10
CA GLY A 25 -0.53 11.17 3.76
C GLY A 25 -1.31 12.35 4.33
N THR A 26 -0.74 13.56 4.31
CA THR A 26 -1.36 14.74 4.93
C THR A 26 -2.74 15.02 4.34
N ASN A 27 -3.77 15.04 5.20
CA ASN A 27 -5.17 15.26 4.86
C ASN A 27 -5.76 14.28 3.83
N GLN A 28 -5.07 13.18 3.54
CA GLN A 28 -5.57 12.15 2.62
C GLN A 28 -6.51 11.19 3.35
N THR A 29 -7.62 10.82 2.68
CA THR A 29 -8.51 9.77 3.20
C THR A 29 -7.85 8.41 3.10
N VAL A 30 -7.69 7.72 4.24
CA VAL A 30 -7.01 6.42 4.34
C VAL A 30 -7.49 5.44 3.26
N GLY A 31 -8.81 5.27 3.09
CA GLY A 31 -9.34 4.27 2.15
C GLY A 31 -9.00 4.56 0.69
N ARG A 32 -9.17 5.80 0.25
CA ARG A 32 -8.92 6.21 -1.14
C ARG A 32 -7.43 6.17 -1.47
N MET A 33 -6.60 6.72 -0.59
CA MET A 33 -5.14 6.68 -0.72
C MET A 33 -4.64 5.24 -0.77
N CYS A 34 -5.03 4.39 0.17
CA CYS A 34 -4.59 3.00 0.23
C CYS A 34 -5.03 2.17 -0.99
N ALA A 35 -6.20 2.44 -1.58
CA ALA A 35 -6.65 1.77 -2.79
C ALA A 35 -5.75 2.08 -4.00
N ARG A 36 -5.35 3.35 -4.17
CA ARG A 36 -4.40 3.76 -5.23
C ARG A 36 -3.01 3.18 -5.00
N ILE A 37 -2.51 3.21 -3.77
CA ILE A 37 -1.24 2.59 -3.37
C ILE A 37 -1.26 1.09 -3.67
N ALA A 38 -2.32 0.37 -3.31
CA ALA A 38 -2.44 -1.06 -3.58
C ALA A 38 -2.44 -1.39 -5.09
N ALA A 39 -3.05 -0.53 -5.92
CA ALA A 39 -3.02 -0.68 -7.38
C ALA A 39 -1.59 -0.54 -7.94
N ILE A 40 -0.79 0.40 -7.44
CA ILE A 40 0.61 0.63 -7.86
C ILE A 40 1.51 -0.50 -7.34
N LEU A 41 1.38 -0.92 -6.08
CA LEU A 41 2.11 -2.05 -5.50
C LEU A 41 1.86 -3.36 -6.27
N ARG A 42 0.66 -3.52 -6.84
CA ARG A 42 0.31 -4.63 -7.71
C ARG A 42 0.84 -4.45 -9.13
N GLY A 43 1.10 -3.21 -9.56
CA GLY A 43 1.58 -2.88 -10.90
C GLY A 43 0.47 -2.71 -11.93
N LYS A 44 -0.79 -2.47 -11.50
CA LYS A 44 -1.94 -2.28 -12.41
C LYS A 44 -1.84 -1.02 -13.29
N ASN A 45 -0.98 -0.09 -12.92
CA ASN A 45 -0.67 1.12 -13.70
C ASN A 45 0.23 0.86 -14.90
N LYS A 46 0.82 -0.34 -15.03
CA LYS A 46 1.76 -0.67 -16.11
C LYS A 46 1.06 -1.38 -17.27
N PRO A 47 1.36 -1.02 -18.53
CA PRO A 47 0.72 -1.63 -19.70
C PRO A 47 1.05 -3.13 -19.86
N TYR A 48 2.19 -3.58 -19.32
CA TYR A 48 2.63 -4.98 -19.32
C TYR A 48 2.26 -5.76 -18.06
N TYR A 49 1.26 -5.26 -17.30
CA TYR A 49 0.82 -5.93 -16.08
C TYR A 49 0.49 -7.40 -16.32
N THR A 50 1.10 -8.26 -15.54
CA THR A 50 0.91 -9.71 -15.60
C THR A 50 0.55 -10.23 -14.19
N PRO A 51 -0.60 -10.90 -13.98
CA PRO A 51 -1.11 -11.24 -12.66
C PRO A 51 -0.22 -12.14 -11.80
N HIS A 52 0.58 -13.03 -12.44
CA HIS A 52 1.45 -13.97 -11.73
C HIS A 52 2.87 -13.45 -11.50
N VAL A 53 3.22 -12.28 -12.03
CA VAL A 53 4.53 -11.64 -11.87
C VAL A 53 4.40 -10.40 -10.98
N ASP A 54 5.42 -10.14 -10.15
CA ASP A 54 5.48 -8.93 -9.34
C ASP A 54 5.94 -7.73 -10.18
N CYS A 55 4.98 -7.04 -10.79
CA CYS A 55 5.21 -5.87 -11.64
C CYS A 55 5.19 -4.53 -10.88
N GLY A 56 4.85 -4.54 -9.59
CA GLY A 56 4.61 -3.33 -8.82
C GLY A 56 5.88 -2.56 -8.43
N ASP A 57 5.69 -1.29 -8.09
CA ASP A 57 6.72 -0.34 -7.69
C ASP A 57 6.90 -0.28 -6.19
N PHE A 58 7.96 0.38 -5.72
CA PHE A 58 8.21 0.65 -4.32
C PHE A 58 7.49 1.94 -3.90
N ILE A 59 6.85 1.92 -2.74
CA ILE A 59 6.12 3.08 -2.23
C ILE A 59 6.54 3.39 -0.80
N VAL A 60 6.86 4.65 -0.60
CA VAL A 60 7.16 5.26 0.70
C VAL A 60 6.01 6.20 1.05
N VAL A 61 5.31 5.96 2.15
CA VAL A 61 4.27 6.85 2.66
C VAL A 61 4.84 7.63 3.83
N ILE A 62 4.72 8.94 3.77
CA ILE A 62 5.13 9.88 4.82
C ILE A 62 3.91 10.54 5.46
N ASN A 63 4.09 11.14 6.64
CA ASN A 63 3.02 11.80 7.41
C ASN A 63 1.81 10.87 7.70
N ALA A 64 2.07 9.62 8.06
CA ALA A 64 1.00 8.67 8.36
C ALA A 64 0.16 9.04 9.59
N ASP A 65 0.65 9.94 10.45
CA ASP A 65 -0.05 10.52 11.59
C ASP A 65 -1.15 11.51 11.19
N LYS A 66 -1.03 12.15 10.00
CA LYS A 66 -1.92 13.21 9.52
C LYS A 66 -3.00 12.73 8.55
N VAL A 67 -3.18 11.42 8.42
CA VAL A 67 -4.23 10.85 7.58
C VAL A 67 -5.62 11.04 8.18
N THR A 68 -6.64 11.11 7.34
CA THR A 68 -8.02 11.35 7.75
C THR A 68 -8.91 10.14 7.48
N PHE A 69 -9.93 9.98 8.32
CA PHE A 69 -11.03 9.04 8.09
C PHE A 69 -12.28 9.80 7.66
N SER A 70 -13.06 9.24 6.76
CA SER A 70 -14.36 9.81 6.34
C SER A 70 -15.47 9.39 7.30
N GLY A 71 -16.37 10.33 7.65
CA GLY A 71 -17.48 10.09 8.59
C GLY A 71 -16.97 9.74 10.00
N ASN A 72 -17.74 9.00 10.76
CA ASN A 72 -17.46 8.67 12.18
C ASN A 72 -16.46 7.52 12.36
N LYS A 73 -15.78 7.08 11.29
CA LYS A 73 -14.88 5.90 11.35
C LYS A 73 -13.73 6.04 12.34
N LEU A 74 -13.33 7.26 12.66
CA LEU A 74 -12.28 7.48 13.64
C LEU A 74 -12.66 6.95 15.03
N GLU A 75 -13.94 7.06 15.39
CA GLU A 75 -14.47 6.66 16.71
C GLU A 75 -15.14 5.29 16.68
N GLU A 76 -15.78 4.92 15.57
CA GLU A 76 -16.56 3.68 15.47
C GLU A 76 -15.76 2.49 14.94
N LYS A 77 -14.70 2.73 14.15
CA LYS A 77 -13.96 1.63 13.53
C LYS A 77 -13.11 0.89 14.55
N ILE A 78 -13.40 -0.40 14.73
CA ILE A 78 -12.69 -1.29 15.64
C ILE A 78 -11.71 -2.16 14.82
N TYR A 79 -10.46 -2.22 15.29
CA TYR A 79 -9.44 -3.15 14.81
C TYR A 79 -9.36 -4.33 15.79
N ILE A 80 -9.57 -5.53 15.26
CA ILE A 80 -9.59 -6.76 16.06
C ILE A 80 -8.28 -7.52 15.83
N ASN A 81 -7.62 -7.91 16.93
CA ASN A 81 -6.54 -8.87 16.95
C ASN A 81 -6.98 -10.09 17.76
N PHE A 82 -6.65 -11.28 17.28
CA PHE A 82 -6.98 -12.54 17.92
C PHE A 82 -5.73 -13.38 18.09
N SER A 83 -5.45 -13.84 19.31
CA SER A 83 -4.26 -14.63 19.62
C SER A 83 -4.40 -16.14 19.32
N GLY A 84 -5.61 -16.59 18.99
CA GLY A 84 -5.93 -18.01 18.76
C GLY A 84 -6.35 -18.79 20.02
N TYR A 85 -6.31 -18.17 21.20
CA TYR A 85 -6.75 -18.80 22.45
C TYR A 85 -8.12 -18.31 22.91
N PRO A 86 -8.88 -19.10 23.69
CA PRO A 86 -10.12 -18.64 24.31
C PRO A 86 -9.89 -17.32 25.07
N GLY A 87 -10.75 -16.33 24.87
CA GLY A 87 -10.61 -14.99 25.47
C GLY A 87 -9.52 -14.10 24.86
N GLY A 88 -8.80 -14.56 23.85
CA GLY A 88 -7.68 -13.83 23.23
C GLY A 88 -8.06 -12.74 22.22
N LYS A 89 -9.33 -12.37 22.12
CA LYS A 89 -9.81 -11.25 21.29
C LYS A 89 -9.42 -9.92 21.93
N LYS A 90 -8.64 -9.11 21.19
CA LYS A 90 -8.30 -7.72 21.58
C LYS A 90 -8.91 -6.77 20.57
N GLU A 91 -9.62 -5.77 21.07
CA GLU A 91 -10.25 -4.73 20.26
C GLU A 91 -9.58 -3.39 20.54
N GLU A 92 -9.37 -2.60 19.50
CA GLU A 92 -8.77 -1.29 19.58
C GLU A 92 -9.48 -0.34 18.60
N ILE A 93 -9.91 0.82 19.08
CA ILE A 93 -10.57 1.84 18.25
C ILE A 93 -9.54 2.48 17.31
N ALA A 94 -9.98 2.91 16.12
CA ALA A 94 -9.11 3.52 15.13
C ALA A 94 -8.36 4.75 15.65
N LYS A 95 -9.00 5.56 16.48
CA LYS A 95 -8.43 6.74 17.14
C LYS A 95 -7.22 6.39 18.01
N ASP A 96 -7.32 5.33 18.81
CA ASP A 96 -6.26 4.92 19.73
C ASP A 96 -5.11 4.25 18.96
N LEU A 97 -5.44 3.43 17.95
CA LEU A 97 -4.44 2.84 17.08
C LEU A 97 -3.65 3.92 16.31
N LEU A 98 -4.32 4.95 15.79
CA LEU A 98 -3.67 6.05 15.06
C LEU A 98 -2.71 6.85 15.97
N LYS A 99 -3.07 7.06 17.24
CA LYS A 99 -2.20 7.73 18.21
C LYS A 99 -0.98 6.89 18.58
N ARG A 100 -1.18 5.59 18.77
CA ARG A 100 -0.14 4.66 19.23
C ARG A 100 0.79 4.23 18.10
N ARG A 101 0.21 3.88 16.94
CA ARG A 101 0.92 3.35 15.77
C ARG A 101 0.24 3.78 14.46
N PRO A 102 0.51 5.00 14.00
CA PRO A 102 -0.11 5.53 12.77
C PRO A 102 0.26 4.70 11.52
N ASP A 103 1.49 4.17 11.48
CA ASP A 103 1.98 3.24 10.45
C ASP A 103 1.04 2.03 10.27
N ALA A 104 0.62 1.42 11.38
CA ALA A 104 -0.18 0.20 11.39
C ALA A 104 -1.57 0.38 10.74
N VAL A 105 -2.12 1.59 10.78
CA VAL A 105 -3.43 1.90 10.15
C VAL A 105 -3.34 1.73 8.63
N ILE A 106 -2.32 2.33 8.02
CA ILE A 106 -2.08 2.28 6.57
C ILE A 106 -1.65 0.87 6.16
N GLU A 107 -0.74 0.27 6.90
CA GLU A 107 -0.26 -1.09 6.66
C GLU A 107 -1.40 -2.12 6.63
N ARG A 108 -2.29 -2.09 7.64
CA ARG A 108 -3.44 -3.00 7.72
C ARG A 108 -4.41 -2.77 6.57
N ALA A 109 -4.66 -1.51 6.20
CA ALA A 109 -5.54 -1.17 5.08
C ALA A 109 -5.00 -1.72 3.76
N ILE A 110 -3.72 -1.47 3.44
CA ILE A 110 -3.09 -1.95 2.21
C ILE A 110 -2.96 -3.48 2.20
N LYS A 111 -2.56 -4.10 3.32
CA LYS A 111 -2.48 -5.56 3.45
C LYS A 111 -3.83 -6.24 3.17
N GLY A 112 -4.94 -5.61 3.60
CA GLY A 112 -6.29 -6.09 3.30
C GLY A 112 -6.69 -5.97 1.83
N MET A 113 -6.12 -5.01 1.09
CA MET A 113 -6.39 -4.76 -0.33
C MET A 113 -5.49 -5.56 -1.28
N LEU A 114 -4.35 -6.08 -0.80
CA LEU A 114 -3.45 -6.91 -1.58
C LEU A 114 -3.93 -8.38 -1.60
N PRO A 115 -3.54 -9.17 -2.62
CA PRO A 115 -3.83 -10.61 -2.67
C PRO A 115 -3.27 -11.35 -1.46
N LYS A 116 -4.05 -12.30 -0.91
CA LYS A 116 -3.68 -13.11 0.27
C LYS A 116 -2.86 -14.36 -0.10
N ASN A 117 -1.84 -14.20 -0.95
CA ASN A 117 -0.99 -15.29 -1.43
C ASN A 117 0.51 -14.96 -1.26
N ARG A 118 1.39 -15.86 -1.72
CA ARG A 118 2.85 -15.66 -1.66
C ARG A 118 3.28 -14.39 -2.41
N LEU A 119 2.68 -14.14 -3.58
CA LEU A 119 2.95 -12.95 -4.40
C LEU A 119 2.51 -11.67 -3.68
N GLY A 120 1.34 -11.65 -3.05
CA GLY A 120 0.87 -10.52 -2.26
C GLY A 120 1.80 -10.18 -1.08
N ARG A 121 2.42 -11.18 -0.46
CA ARG A 121 3.45 -10.95 0.57
C ARG A 121 4.73 -10.32 0.01
N LYS A 122 5.14 -10.68 -1.23
CA LYS A 122 6.26 -10.03 -1.94
C LYS A 122 5.92 -8.57 -2.25
N MET A 123 4.71 -8.30 -2.75
CA MET A 123 4.22 -6.93 -3.02
C MET A 123 4.20 -6.07 -1.77
N TYR A 124 3.71 -6.62 -0.64
CA TYR A 124 3.64 -5.90 0.63
C TYR A 124 5.01 -5.46 1.16
N LYS A 125 6.06 -6.23 0.94
CA LYS A 125 7.44 -5.87 1.34
C LYS A 125 7.99 -4.62 0.64
N LYS A 126 7.33 -4.13 -0.41
CA LYS A 126 7.70 -2.91 -1.14
C LYS A 126 7.02 -1.65 -0.60
N LEU A 127 6.21 -1.80 0.45
CA LEU A 127 5.57 -0.71 1.15
C LEU A 127 6.39 -0.32 2.38
N PHE A 128 6.68 0.97 2.50
CA PHE A 128 7.33 1.58 3.65
C PHE A 128 6.46 2.71 4.16
N VAL A 129 6.15 2.72 5.44
CA VAL A 129 5.25 3.72 6.05
C VAL A 129 5.98 4.39 7.20
N TYR A 130 5.96 5.72 7.21
CA TYR A 130 6.58 6.56 8.23
C TYR A 130 5.56 7.54 8.81
N ALA A 131 5.56 7.68 10.13
CA ALA A 131 4.68 8.60 10.83
C ALA A 131 5.00 10.07 10.49
N GLY A 132 6.30 10.42 10.43
CA GLY A 132 6.76 11.77 10.14
C GLY A 132 7.11 12.01 8.66
N THR A 133 7.77 13.14 8.41
CA THR A 133 8.22 13.56 7.06
C THR A 133 9.54 12.92 6.63
N GLN A 134 10.36 12.47 7.59
CA GLN A 134 11.68 11.92 7.30
C GLN A 134 11.62 10.43 6.97
N HIS A 135 12.36 10.03 5.95
CA HIS A 135 12.51 8.63 5.54
C HIS A 135 13.95 8.31 5.13
N PRO A 136 14.46 7.09 5.33
CA PRO A 136 15.84 6.71 5.01
C PRO A 136 16.10 6.45 3.50
N HIS A 137 15.07 6.55 2.64
CA HIS A 137 15.12 6.17 1.22
C HIS A 137 15.51 7.32 0.28
N THR A 138 16.34 8.25 0.72
CA THR A 138 16.79 9.39 -0.12
C THR A 138 17.71 8.95 -1.26
N ALA A 139 18.53 7.93 -1.02
CA ALA A 139 19.44 7.37 -2.03
C ALA A 139 18.72 6.78 -3.26
N GLN A 140 17.47 6.31 -3.09
CA GLN A 140 16.65 5.76 -4.17
C GLN A 140 15.96 6.84 -5.02
N GLN A 141 16.08 8.12 -4.65
CA GLN A 141 15.48 9.27 -5.33
C GLN A 141 13.99 9.04 -5.69
N PRO A 142 13.12 8.80 -4.69
CA PRO A 142 11.73 8.49 -4.96
C PRO A 142 11.00 9.68 -5.59
N LYS A 143 10.20 9.41 -6.62
CA LYS A 143 9.38 10.42 -7.31
C LYS A 143 8.16 10.74 -6.46
N THR A 144 7.82 12.02 -6.29
CA THR A 144 6.59 12.42 -5.58
C THR A 144 5.35 12.03 -6.38
N LEU A 145 4.41 11.37 -5.73
CA LEU A 145 3.14 10.97 -6.31
C LEU A 145 2.01 11.68 -5.55
N THR A 146 1.24 12.49 -6.26
CA THR A 146 0.03 13.15 -5.75
C THR A 146 -1.21 12.43 -6.26
N PHE A 147 -2.25 12.30 -5.39
CA PHE A 147 -3.51 11.62 -5.72
C PHE A 147 -4.70 12.55 -5.81
#